data_1b92bc25ccf74d345d7440d5eea24996
#
_entry.id   1b92bc25ccf74d345d7440d5eea24996
#
_cell.length_a   1.000
_cell.length_b   1.000
_cell.length_c   1.000
_cell.angle_alpha   90.00
_cell.angle_beta   90.00
_cell.angle_gamma   90.00
#
_symmetry.space_group_name_H-M   'P 1'
#
loop_
_entity.id
_entity.type
_entity.pdbx_description
1 polymer ?
#
loop_
_entity_poly.entity_id
_entity_poly.type
_entity_poly.pdbx_seq_one_letter_code
_entity_poly.pdbx_strand_id
1 'polypeptide(L)' 'MNTLLAFRHILVIEDQKARRIISLEEPTYTVGRESSNDIVIYEQVISRHHATLLRIKKNPIGDNYFYRIID' A
#
# COMPACT_ATOMS: atom_id res chain seq x y z
N MET A 1 20.97 23.00 -5.49
CA MET A 1 19.82 22.40 -6.07
C MET A 1 19.74 20.92 -5.79
N ASN A 2 18.59 20.47 -5.51
CA ASN A 2 18.40 19.06 -5.15
C ASN A 2 17.93 18.26 -6.31
N THR A 3 18.63 17.20 -6.57
CA THR A 3 18.13 16.19 -7.47
C THR A 3 17.27 15.24 -6.65
N LEU A 4 15.99 15.26 -6.95
CA LEU A 4 15.09 14.37 -6.25
C LEU A 4 14.96 13.09 -7.07
N LEU A 5 15.70 12.09 -6.67
CA LEU A 5 15.50 10.75 -7.18
C LEU A 5 14.58 10.03 -6.20
N ALA A 6 13.34 10.47 -6.21
CA ALA A 6 12.37 9.87 -5.32
C ALA A 6 11.69 8.72 -6.04
N PHE A 7 12.06 7.53 -5.69
CA PHE A 7 11.32 6.35 -6.09
C PHE A 7 10.18 6.18 -5.09
N ARG A 8 9.00 6.56 -5.52
CA ARG A 8 7.81 6.43 -4.68
C ARG A 8 6.95 5.30 -5.16
N HIS A 9 6.44 4.57 -4.19
CA HIS A 9 5.38 3.61 -4.44
C HIS A 9 4.08 4.24 -3.99
N ILE A 10 3.12 4.28 -4.88
CA ILE A 10 1.80 4.80 -4.56
C ILE A 10 0.76 3.72 -4.82
N LEU A 11 -0.29 3.76 -4.03
CA LEU A 11 -1.45 2.91 -4.21
C LEU A 11 -2.63 3.81 -4.55
N VAL A 12 -3.29 3.54 -5.66
CA VAL A 12 -4.50 4.26 -6.05
C VAL A 12 -5.68 3.37 -5.70
N ILE A 13 -6.59 3.92 -4.92
CA ILE A 13 -7.80 3.21 -4.50
C ILE A 13 -9.01 3.96 -5.06
N GLU A 14 -9.85 3.24 -5.77
CA GLU A 14 -11.16 3.75 -6.16
C GLU A 14 -12.21 2.85 -5.52
N ASP A 15 -13.00 3.41 -4.65
CA ASP A 15 -14.08 2.69 -4.00
C ASP A 15 -15.35 3.56 -3.99
N GLN A 16 -16.38 3.11 -3.26
CA GLN A 16 -17.65 3.82 -3.25
C GLN A 16 -17.57 5.22 -2.67
N LYS A 17 -16.57 5.49 -1.85
CA LYS A 17 -16.44 6.76 -1.18
C LYS A 17 -15.68 7.79 -2.00
N ALA A 18 -14.53 7.38 -2.57
CA ALA A 18 -13.66 8.33 -3.25
C ALA A 18 -12.54 7.62 -3.97
N ARG A 19 -11.86 8.39 -4.81
CA ARG A 19 -10.56 8.00 -5.35
C ARG A 19 -9.49 8.59 -4.46
N ARG A 20 -8.58 7.75 -3.98
CA ARG A 20 -7.53 8.17 -3.07
C ARG A 20 -6.18 7.69 -3.57
N ILE A 21 -5.17 8.49 -3.30
CA ILE A 21 -3.78 8.15 -3.60
C ILE A 21 -3.04 8.07 -2.28
N ILE A 22 -2.43 6.92 -2.02
CA ILE A 22 -1.70 6.67 -0.78
C ILE A 22 -0.24 6.43 -1.12
N SER A 23 0.64 7.19 -0.49
CA SER A 23 2.07 6.97 -0.61
C SER A 23 2.48 5.86 0.34
N LEU A 24 3.14 4.84 -0.20
CA LEU A 24 3.54 3.67 0.59
C LEU A 24 4.98 3.86 1.07
N GLU A 25 5.14 3.97 2.38
CA GLU A 25 6.44 4.22 3.00
C GLU A 25 6.81 3.19 4.05
N GLU A 26 5.79 2.55 4.63
CA GLU A 26 6.00 1.60 5.72
C GLU A 26 6.30 0.19 5.21
N PRO A 27 6.94 -0.64 6.03
CA PRO A 27 7.23 -2.02 5.63
C PRO A 27 6.00 -2.87 5.35
N THR A 28 4.88 -2.56 5.99
CA THR A 28 3.68 -3.37 5.88
C THR A 28 2.44 -2.51 6.07
N TYR A 29 1.38 -2.89 5.39
CA TYR A 29 0.06 -2.28 5.53
C TYR A 29 -1.00 -3.37 5.53
N THR A 30 -1.94 -3.27 6.46
CA THR A 30 -3.14 -4.10 6.43
C THR A 30 -4.20 -3.40 5.60
N VAL A 31 -4.93 -4.18 4.80
CA VAL A 31 -5.93 -3.65 3.87
C VAL A 31 -7.24 -4.39 4.10
N GLY A 32 -8.32 -3.67 4.24
CA GLY A 32 -9.61 -4.30 4.41
C GLY A 32 -10.72 -3.28 4.63
N ARG A 33 -11.92 -3.80 4.85
CA ARG A 33 -13.11 -2.99 5.04
C ARG A 33 -13.20 -2.39 6.44
N GLU A 34 -12.63 -3.06 7.42
CA GLU A 34 -12.73 -2.63 8.81
C GLU A 34 -11.82 -1.44 9.10
N SER A 35 -12.29 -0.52 9.93
CA SER A 35 -11.57 0.73 10.23
C SER A 35 -10.26 0.52 10.96
N SER A 36 -10.04 -0.65 11.53
CA SER A 36 -8.77 -0.98 12.19
C SER A 36 -7.63 -1.25 11.21
N ASN A 37 -7.92 -1.39 9.92
CA ASN A 37 -6.88 -1.58 8.93
C ASN A 37 -6.12 -0.28 8.66
N ASP A 38 -4.87 -0.42 8.25
CA ASP A 38 -4.07 0.73 7.84
C ASP A 38 -4.66 1.41 6.60
N ILE A 39 -5.17 0.60 5.68
CA ILE A 39 -5.82 1.07 4.47
C ILE A 39 -7.24 0.52 4.47
N VAL A 40 -8.20 1.42 4.56
CA VAL A 40 -9.62 1.04 4.60
C VAL A 40 -10.22 1.18 3.21
N ILE A 41 -10.87 0.12 2.75
CA ILE A 41 -11.55 0.11 1.45
C ILE A 41 -13.04 0.01 1.69
N TYR A 42 -13.79 0.96 1.14
CA TYR A 42 -15.22 1.09 1.35
C TYR A 42 -16.01 0.35 0.26
N GLU A 43 -15.90 -0.97 0.30
CA GLU A 43 -16.60 -1.87 -0.60
C GLU A 43 -17.10 -3.07 0.19
N GLN A 44 -18.38 -3.41 0.06
CA GLN A 44 -18.95 -4.50 0.84
C GLN A 44 -18.40 -5.87 0.46
N VAL A 45 -17.93 -6.02 -0.78
CA VAL A 45 -17.36 -7.27 -1.25
C VAL A 45 -15.96 -7.54 -0.69
N ILE A 46 -15.37 -6.54 -0.08
CA ILE A 46 -14.03 -6.67 0.53
C ILE A 46 -14.19 -7.23 1.94
N SER A 47 -13.37 -8.20 2.29
CA SER A 47 -13.35 -8.76 3.63
C SER A 47 -12.89 -7.72 4.65
N ARG A 48 -13.26 -7.92 5.92
CA ARG A 48 -12.84 -7.02 7.00
C ARG A 48 -11.33 -6.86 7.03
N HIS A 49 -10.63 -7.99 6.92
CA HIS A 49 -9.17 -8.04 6.76
C HIS A 49 -8.92 -8.80 5.49
N HIS A 50 -8.65 -8.08 4.41
CA HIS A 50 -8.62 -8.65 3.08
C HIS A 50 -7.21 -9.07 2.65
N ALA A 51 -6.24 -8.21 2.88
CA ALA A 51 -4.90 -8.43 2.38
C ALA A 51 -3.86 -7.70 3.21
N THR A 52 -2.61 -8.02 2.97
CA THR A 52 -1.47 -7.32 3.53
C THR A 52 -0.56 -6.91 2.39
N LEU A 53 -0.09 -5.67 2.44
CA LEU A 53 0.97 -5.20 1.55
C LEU A 53 2.29 -5.35 2.27
N LEU A 54 3.23 -6.05 1.66
CA LEU A 54 4.57 -6.23 2.21
C LEU A 54 5.60 -5.59 1.30
N ARG A 55 6.50 -4.83 1.91
CA ARG A 55 7.66 -4.28 1.22
C ARG A 55 8.75 -5.35 1.15
N ILE A 56 9.20 -5.65 -0.05
CA ILE A 56 10.18 -6.69 -0.29
C ILE A 56 11.37 -6.09 -1.03
N LYS A 57 12.56 -6.33 -0.51
CA LYS A 57 13.78 -5.86 -1.17
C LYS A 57 14.04 -6.67 -2.42
N LYS A 58 14.39 -5.99 -3.49
CA LYS A 58 14.78 -6.65 -4.74
C LYS A 58 16.12 -7.33 -4.64
N ASN A 59 17.05 -6.67 -3.95
CA ASN A 59 18.43 -7.14 -3.83
C ASN A 59 18.86 -7.06 -2.37
N PRO A 60 19.80 -7.91 -1.93
CA PRO A 60 20.32 -7.82 -0.57
C PRO A 60 21.05 -6.50 -0.31
N ILE A 61 21.56 -5.88 -1.37
CA ILE A 61 22.32 -4.63 -1.26
C ILE A 61 21.54 -3.55 -2.00
N GLY A 62 21.40 -2.38 -1.38
CA GLY A 62 20.74 -1.24 -1.97
C GLY A 62 19.34 -1.02 -1.42
N ASP A 63 18.69 0.02 -1.93
CA ASP A 63 17.41 0.48 -1.41
C ASP A 63 16.24 0.14 -2.32
N ASN A 64 16.47 -0.64 -3.37
CA ASN A 64 15.40 -1.00 -4.29
C ASN A 64 14.47 -2.02 -3.66
N TYR A 65 13.19 -1.74 -3.72
CA TYR A 65 12.17 -2.64 -3.18
C TYR A 65 10.88 -2.52 -3.98
N PHE A 66 9.97 -3.44 -3.72
CA PHE A 66 8.63 -3.43 -4.28
C PHE A 66 7.64 -3.87 -3.22
N TYR A 67 6.36 -3.64 -3.47
CA TYR A 67 5.30 -4.11 -2.58
C TYR A 67 4.57 -5.29 -3.21
N ARG A 68 4.27 -6.26 -2.37
CA ARG A 68 3.50 -7.44 -2.76
C ARG A 68 2.21 -7.48 -1.97
N ILE A 69 1.11 -7.76 -2.65
CA ILE A 69 -0.18 -7.98 -2.00
C ILE A 69 -0.29 -9.46 -1.67
N ILE A 70 -0.58 -9.74 -0.41
CA ILE A 70 -0.74 -11.10 0.09
C ILE A 70 -2.13 -11.21 0.69
N ASP A 71 -2.91 -12.10 0.12
CA ASP A 71 -4.26 -12.39 0.62
C ASP A 71 -4.22 -13.30 1.84
#